data_96c9d2ebea58225ac3249f8d9cf06f94
#
_entry.id   96c9d2ebea58225ac3249f8d9cf06f94
#
_cell.length_a   1.000
_cell.length_b   1.000
_cell.length_c   1.000
_cell.angle_alpha   90.00
_cell.angle_beta   90.00
_cell.angle_gamma   90.00
#
_symmetry.space_group_name_H-M   'P 1'
#
loop_
_entity.id
_entity.type
_entity.pdbx_description
1 polymer ?
#
loop_
_entity_poly.entity_id
_entity_poly.type
_entity_poly.pdbx_seq_one_letter_code
_entity_poly.pdbx_strand_id
1 'polypeptide(L)' 'MNNIIRVQKNKENPYVIMNKKFLEDKNLSFKAKGLLAYLLSKPDDWNTNVKQLITVSKENEKAIYSAIRELIN' A
#
# COMPACT_ATOMS: atom_id res chain seq x y z
N MET A 1 19.35 -1.66 17.91
CA MET A 1 19.66 -0.74 16.91
C MET A 1 18.44 -0.23 16.26
N ASN A 2 18.53 0.92 15.85
CA ASN A 2 17.33 1.58 15.40
C ASN A 2 17.50 2.09 14.01
N ASN A 3 17.05 1.30 13.09
CA ASN A 3 16.94 1.79 11.73
C ASN A 3 15.65 2.54 11.64
N ILE A 4 15.75 3.83 11.72
CA ILE A 4 14.58 4.67 11.55
C ILE A 4 14.61 5.19 10.14
N ILE A 5 13.61 4.75 9.38
CA ILE A 5 13.39 5.30 8.06
C ILE A 5 12.47 6.49 8.23
N ARG A 6 12.99 7.66 7.89
CA ARG A 6 12.22 8.88 8.00
C ARG A 6 11.83 9.37 6.62
N VAL A 7 10.57 9.69 6.48
CA VAL A 7 10.07 10.32 5.28
C VAL A 7 9.96 11.80 5.55
N GLN A 8 10.67 12.60 4.76
CA GLN A 8 10.55 14.05 4.85
C GLN A 8 9.21 14.46 4.28
N LYS A 9 8.48 15.25 5.05
CA LYS A 9 7.18 15.75 4.64
C LYS A 9 7.30 17.22 4.32
N ASN A 10 7.09 17.56 3.06
CA ASN A 10 7.05 18.95 2.64
C ASN A 10 6.01 19.10 1.54
N LYS A 11 5.81 20.32 1.08
CA LYS A 11 4.78 20.60 0.08
C LYS A 11 5.02 19.92 -1.25
N GLU A 12 6.28 19.66 -1.57
CA GLU A 12 6.65 19.06 -2.84
C GLU A 12 6.57 17.54 -2.81
N ASN A 13 6.50 16.96 -1.61
CA ASN A 13 6.43 15.51 -1.44
C ASN A 13 5.19 15.14 -0.64
N PRO A 14 4.06 14.99 -1.30
CA PRO A 14 2.82 14.63 -0.62
C PRO A 14 2.97 13.33 0.17
N TYR A 15 2.21 13.21 1.22
CA TYR A 15 2.28 12.04 2.09
C TYR A 15 0.88 11.50 2.36
N VAL A 16 0.84 10.26 2.87
CA VAL A 16 -0.41 9.61 3.26
C VAL A 16 -0.35 9.32 4.75
N ILE A 17 -1.50 9.45 5.42
CA ILE A 17 -1.64 9.08 6.83
C ILE A 17 -2.39 7.78 6.89
N MET A 18 -1.82 6.80 7.60
CA MET A 18 -2.41 5.47 7.74
C MET A 18 -2.60 5.09 9.20
N ASN A 19 -3.65 4.33 9.46
CA ASN A 19 -3.85 3.73 10.77
C ASN A 19 -2.78 2.68 11.01
N LYS A 20 -2.09 2.79 12.13
CA LYS A 20 -1.01 1.85 12.48
C LYS A 20 -1.50 0.42 12.64
N LYS A 21 -2.76 0.19 12.92
CA LYS A 21 -3.30 -1.16 13.04
C LYS A 21 -3.01 -2.02 11.82
N PHE A 22 -3.16 -1.43 10.63
CA PHE A 22 -2.89 -2.17 9.39
C PHE A 22 -1.42 -2.46 9.23
N LEU A 23 -0.57 -1.51 9.60
CA LEU A 23 0.86 -1.68 9.46
C LEU A 23 1.44 -2.69 10.45
N GLU A 24 0.80 -2.83 11.60
CA GLU A 24 1.25 -3.73 12.66
C GLU A 24 0.55 -5.09 12.64
N ASP A 25 -0.37 -5.30 11.73
CA ASP A 25 -1.12 -6.55 11.64
C ASP A 25 -0.22 -7.68 11.16
N LYS A 26 0.00 -8.66 12.02
CA LYS A 26 0.86 -9.81 11.72
C LYS A 26 0.28 -10.72 10.65
N ASN A 27 -1.03 -10.64 10.41
CA ASN A 27 -1.70 -11.49 9.44
C ASN A 27 -1.63 -10.92 8.02
N LEU A 28 -1.08 -9.72 7.86
CA LEU A 28 -0.90 -9.12 6.54
C LEU A 28 0.56 -9.18 6.13
N SER A 29 0.80 -9.59 4.89
CA SER A 29 2.14 -9.53 4.32
C SER A 29 2.53 -8.08 4.04
N PHE A 30 3.83 -7.83 3.88
CA PHE A 30 4.28 -6.50 3.46
C PHE A 30 3.71 -6.13 2.09
N LYS A 31 3.52 -7.12 1.23
CA LYS A 31 2.91 -6.92 -0.08
C LYS A 31 1.49 -6.35 0.07
N ALA A 32 0.69 -6.94 0.94
CA ALA A 32 -0.67 -6.46 1.19
C ALA A 32 -0.66 -5.08 1.85
N LYS A 33 0.26 -4.87 2.80
CA LYS A 33 0.39 -3.55 3.45
C LYS A 33 0.80 -2.47 2.45
N GLY A 34 1.69 -2.80 1.53
CA GLY A 34 2.10 -1.87 0.48
C GLY A 34 0.96 -1.53 -0.45
N LEU A 35 0.20 -2.52 -0.87
CA LEU A 35 -0.97 -2.28 -1.72
C LEU A 35 -1.98 -1.39 -1.02
N LEU A 36 -2.28 -1.67 0.24
CA LEU A 36 -3.21 -0.86 1.01
C LEU A 36 -2.73 0.59 1.10
N ALA A 37 -1.45 0.79 1.39
CA ALA A 37 -0.89 2.14 1.47
C ALA A 37 -1.06 2.87 0.14
N TYR A 38 -0.79 2.20 -0.97
CA TYR A 38 -0.95 2.80 -2.28
C TYR A 38 -2.39 3.22 -2.53
N LEU A 39 -3.34 2.34 -2.22
CA LEU A 39 -4.75 2.64 -2.43
C LEU A 39 -5.22 3.80 -1.57
N LEU A 40 -4.78 3.85 -0.30
CA LEU A 40 -5.16 4.92 0.61
C LEU A 40 -4.53 6.26 0.24
N SER A 41 -3.49 6.25 -0.60
CA SER A 41 -2.86 7.50 -1.05
C SER A 41 -3.67 8.22 -2.12
N LYS A 42 -4.72 7.58 -2.63
CA LYS A 42 -5.51 8.11 -3.74
C LYS A 42 -6.79 8.79 -3.25
N PRO A 43 -7.38 9.69 -4.06
CA PRO A 43 -8.65 10.31 -3.69
C PRO A 43 -9.78 9.29 -3.55
N ASP A 44 -10.81 9.64 -2.80
CA ASP A 44 -11.94 8.74 -2.54
C ASP A 44 -12.67 8.29 -3.79
N ASP A 45 -12.69 9.12 -4.82
CA ASP A 45 -13.36 8.81 -6.08
C ASP A 45 -12.46 8.12 -7.10
N TRP A 46 -11.25 7.75 -6.70
CA TRP A 46 -10.31 7.10 -7.61
C TRP A 46 -10.64 5.60 -7.75
N ASN A 47 -10.65 5.15 -8.98
CA ASN A 47 -10.91 3.75 -9.30
C ASN A 47 -9.69 3.12 -9.97
N THR A 48 -9.49 1.84 -9.72
CA THR A 48 -8.40 1.11 -10.34
C THR A 48 -8.83 -0.32 -10.63
N ASN A 49 -7.96 -1.04 -11.32
CA ASN A 49 -8.12 -2.47 -11.56
C ASN A 49 -6.75 -3.14 -11.51
N VAL A 50 -6.75 -4.47 -11.56
CA VAL A 50 -5.50 -5.24 -11.43
C VAL A 50 -4.50 -4.88 -12.52
N LYS A 51 -4.97 -4.65 -13.74
CA LYS A 51 -4.09 -4.27 -14.83
C LYS A 51 -3.29 -3.01 -14.52
N GLN A 52 -3.96 -2.00 -13.97
CA GLN A 52 -3.29 -0.76 -13.62
C GLN A 52 -2.35 -0.94 -12.44
N LEU A 53 -2.72 -1.76 -11.46
CA LEU A 53 -1.86 -2.03 -10.32
C LEU A 53 -0.57 -2.72 -10.74
N ILE A 54 -0.62 -3.58 -11.74
CA ILE A 54 0.57 -4.21 -12.28
C ILE A 54 1.51 -3.18 -12.90
N THR A 55 0.98 -2.15 -13.54
CA THR A 55 1.82 -1.15 -14.20
C THR A 55 2.54 -0.22 -13.24
N VAL A 56 2.05 -0.08 -12.00
CA VAL A 56 2.65 0.85 -11.04
C VAL A 56 3.51 0.15 -10.00
N SER A 57 3.75 -1.14 -10.17
CA SER A 57 4.58 -1.89 -9.23
C SER A 57 5.37 -2.94 -10.00
N LYS A 58 6.26 -3.62 -9.30
CA LYS A 58 7.00 -4.76 -9.86
C LYS A 58 6.26 -6.07 -9.69
N GLU A 59 5.09 -6.02 -9.05
CA GLU A 59 4.32 -7.23 -8.77
C GLU A 59 3.66 -7.77 -10.04
N ASN A 60 3.58 -9.09 -10.15
CA ASN A 60 2.82 -9.69 -11.24
C ASN A 60 1.34 -9.81 -10.83
N GLU A 61 0.51 -10.26 -11.77
CA GLU A 61 -0.92 -10.39 -11.54
C GLU A 61 -1.24 -11.28 -10.34
N LYS A 62 -0.55 -12.40 -10.24
CA LYS A 62 -0.78 -13.36 -9.15
C LYS A 62 -0.51 -12.74 -7.79
N ALA A 63 0.56 -11.97 -7.67
CA ALA A 63 0.92 -11.30 -6.43
C ALA A 63 -0.11 -10.23 -6.05
N ILE A 64 -0.62 -9.49 -7.03
CA ILE A 64 -1.64 -8.48 -6.80
C ILE A 64 -2.92 -9.13 -6.29
N TYR A 65 -3.38 -10.21 -6.94
CA TYR A 65 -4.58 -10.92 -6.48
C TYR A 65 -4.40 -11.49 -5.08
N SER A 66 -3.22 -12.00 -4.77
CA SER A 66 -2.92 -12.53 -3.45
C SER A 66 -3.01 -11.44 -2.38
N ALA A 67 -2.46 -10.25 -2.68
CA ALA A 67 -2.52 -9.13 -1.75
C ALA A 67 -3.97 -8.67 -1.54
N ILE A 68 -4.76 -8.59 -2.61
CA ILE A 68 -6.16 -8.21 -2.51
C ILE A 68 -6.92 -9.17 -1.61
N ARG A 69 -6.68 -10.46 -1.78
CA ARG A 69 -7.35 -11.47 -0.95
C ARG A 69 -7.05 -11.30 0.52
N GLU A 70 -5.82 -10.95 0.86
CA GLU A 70 -5.47 -10.69 2.25
C GLU A 70 -6.26 -9.50 2.81
N LEU A 71 -6.46 -8.47 2.00
CA LEU A 71 -7.10 -7.24 2.46
C LEU A 71 -8.60 -7.38 2.62
N ILE A 72 -9.26 -8.28 1.88
CA ILE A 72 -10.70 -8.42 1.95
C ILE A 72 -11.17 -9.56 2.87
N ASN A 73 -10.26 -10.32 3.43
CA ASN A 73 -10.61 -11.40 4.36
C ASN A 73 -10.63 -10.91 5.80
#